data_df497e29ac82d870860900ab2b43b794
#
_entry.id   df497e29ac82d870860900ab2b43b794
#
_cell.length_a   1.000
_cell.length_b   1.000
_cell.length_c   1.000
_cell.angle_alpha   90.00
_cell.angle_beta   90.00
_cell.angle_gamma   90.00
#
_symmetry.space_group_name_H-M   'P 1'
#
loop_
_entity.id
_entity.type
_entity.pdbx_description
1 polymer ?
#
loop_
_entity_poly.entity_id
_entity_poly.type
_entity_poly.pdbx_seq_one_letter_code
_entity_poly.pdbx_strand_id
1 'polypeptide(L)'
;MTREESKVLLQEYVKTDALINHCEMVAKAMEAYAKKLGLSPEEIEDWWTAGLLHDLDWEKFPDEHPNKAVNEILPAKGYGQNILDAIRAHGPDRTGKFHETQIERYLFACDELSGFLNAASLIRPNKFTDMEVSSVKKKLKDKHFAANVNREDIAEGVKLINSTLEDHIQFLINVFR
;
A
#
# COMPACT_ATOMS: atom_id res chain seq x y z
N MET A 1 -5.34 -2.45 -18.69
CA MET A 1 -5.99 -3.50 -17.86
C MET A 1 -7.12 -2.87 -17.08
N THR A 2 -8.24 -3.57 -16.94
CA THR A 2 -9.37 -3.14 -16.12
C THR A 2 -9.11 -3.50 -14.65
N ARG A 3 -9.86 -2.86 -13.73
CA ARG A 3 -9.80 -3.21 -12.29
C ARG A 3 -10.16 -4.67 -12.03
N GLU A 4 -11.13 -5.19 -12.77
CA GLU A 4 -11.56 -6.59 -12.63
C GLU A 4 -10.46 -7.57 -13.06
N GLU A 5 -9.78 -7.31 -14.18
CA GLU A 5 -8.64 -8.11 -14.62
C GLU A 5 -7.49 -8.08 -13.61
N SER A 6 -7.22 -6.91 -13.00
CA SER A 6 -6.20 -6.77 -11.96
C SER A 6 -6.56 -7.54 -10.67
N LYS A 7 -7.84 -7.55 -10.27
CA LYS A 7 -8.31 -8.36 -9.12
C LYS A 7 -8.21 -9.86 -9.40
N VAL A 8 -8.59 -10.29 -10.60
CA VAL A 8 -8.46 -11.70 -11.00
C VAL A 8 -6.98 -12.11 -10.96
N LEU A 9 -6.09 -11.24 -11.47
CA LEU A 9 -4.64 -11.49 -11.41
C LEU A 9 -4.14 -11.59 -9.97
N LEU A 10 -4.54 -10.67 -9.08
CA LEU A 10 -4.19 -10.75 -7.65
C LEU A 10 -4.60 -12.11 -7.07
N GLN A 11 -5.85 -12.53 -7.30
CA GLN A 11 -6.39 -13.80 -6.80
C GLN A 11 -5.75 -15.05 -7.43
N GLU A 12 -5.12 -14.92 -8.58
CA GLU A 12 -4.32 -16.00 -9.18
C GLU A 12 -3.06 -16.28 -8.36
N TYR A 13 -2.42 -15.24 -7.83
CA TYR A 13 -1.15 -15.32 -7.12
C TYR A 13 -1.27 -15.33 -5.60
N VAL A 14 -2.25 -14.64 -5.05
CA VAL A 14 -2.50 -14.50 -3.61
C VAL A 14 -3.77 -15.24 -3.21
N LYS A 15 -3.69 -16.08 -2.17
CA LYS A 15 -4.80 -16.91 -1.66
C LYS A 15 -5.21 -16.54 -0.25
N THR A 16 -4.32 -15.92 0.51
CA THR A 16 -4.58 -15.52 1.89
C THR A 16 -5.49 -14.30 1.94
N ASP A 17 -6.66 -14.41 2.54
CA ASP A 17 -7.63 -13.31 2.69
C ASP A 17 -7.01 -12.07 3.34
N ALA A 18 -6.08 -12.27 4.28
CA ALA A 18 -5.41 -11.17 4.96
C ALA A 18 -4.55 -10.33 4.00
N LEU A 19 -3.81 -10.98 3.08
CA LEU A 19 -2.98 -10.29 2.10
C LEU A 19 -3.84 -9.65 0.99
N ILE A 20 -4.89 -10.34 0.53
CA ILE A 20 -5.87 -9.76 -0.42
C ILE A 20 -6.47 -8.48 0.17
N ASN A 21 -6.93 -8.53 1.43
CA ASN A 21 -7.48 -7.37 2.12
C ASN A 21 -6.44 -6.23 2.26
N HIS A 22 -5.18 -6.55 2.57
CA HIS A 22 -4.10 -5.56 2.61
C HIS A 22 -3.93 -4.86 1.26
N CYS A 23 -3.78 -5.62 0.17
CA CYS A 23 -3.67 -5.09 -1.19
C CYS A 23 -4.86 -4.18 -1.56
N GLU A 24 -6.09 -4.59 -1.24
CA GLU A 24 -7.29 -3.80 -1.46
C GLU A 24 -7.32 -2.50 -0.62
N MET A 25 -6.83 -2.54 0.61
CA MET A 25 -6.71 -1.35 1.45
C MET A 25 -5.68 -0.37 0.88
N VAL A 26 -4.51 -0.85 0.47
CA VAL A 26 -3.49 0.00 -0.17
C VAL A 26 -4.03 0.59 -1.47
N ALA A 27 -4.73 -0.19 -2.30
CA ALA A 27 -5.38 0.31 -3.52
C ALA A 27 -6.38 1.44 -3.23
N LYS A 28 -7.22 1.30 -2.20
CA LYS A 28 -8.17 2.35 -1.76
C LYS A 28 -7.44 3.61 -1.27
N ALA A 29 -6.36 3.44 -0.50
CA ALA A 29 -5.55 4.55 -0.02
C ALA A 29 -4.93 5.34 -1.16
N MET A 30 -4.33 4.64 -2.13
CA MET A 30 -3.71 5.21 -3.32
C MET A 30 -4.74 5.97 -4.18
N GLU A 31 -5.89 5.37 -4.45
CA GLU A 31 -6.99 6.01 -5.17
C GLU A 31 -7.47 7.29 -4.48
N ALA A 32 -7.64 7.24 -3.16
CA ALA A 32 -8.11 8.39 -2.39
C ALA A 32 -7.09 9.53 -2.41
N TYR A 33 -5.79 9.24 -2.32
CA TYR A 33 -4.75 10.24 -2.47
C TYR A 33 -4.67 10.81 -3.89
N ALA A 34 -4.76 9.98 -4.92
CA ALA A 34 -4.79 10.43 -6.31
C ALA A 34 -5.94 11.41 -6.56
N LYS A 35 -7.14 11.11 -6.03
CA LYS A 35 -8.30 12.01 -6.08
C LYS A 35 -8.07 13.31 -5.30
N LYS A 36 -7.49 13.23 -4.10
CA LYS A 36 -7.17 14.41 -3.28
C LYS A 36 -6.18 15.34 -3.98
N LEU A 37 -5.25 14.79 -4.73
CA LEU A 37 -4.25 15.53 -5.51
C LEU A 37 -4.80 16.09 -6.82
N GLY A 38 -6.03 15.74 -7.21
CA GLY A 38 -6.68 16.22 -8.44
C GLY A 38 -6.11 15.60 -9.72
N LEU A 39 -5.58 14.38 -9.62
CA LEU A 39 -5.01 13.67 -10.76
C LEU A 39 -6.07 13.28 -11.79
N SER A 40 -5.64 13.03 -13.02
CA SER A 40 -6.53 12.59 -14.11
C SER A 40 -7.15 11.21 -13.79
N PRO A 41 -8.29 10.85 -14.42
CA PRO A 41 -8.89 9.54 -14.26
C PRO A 41 -7.93 8.38 -14.58
N GLU A 42 -7.07 8.54 -15.57
CA GLU A 42 -6.07 7.55 -15.97
C GLU A 42 -5.01 7.36 -14.87
N GLU A 43 -4.49 8.45 -14.33
CA GLU A 43 -3.53 8.39 -13.22
C GLU A 43 -4.16 7.78 -11.96
N ILE A 44 -5.43 8.08 -11.66
CA ILE A 44 -6.15 7.46 -10.53
C ILE A 44 -6.22 5.94 -10.69
N GLU A 45 -6.47 5.43 -11.90
CA GLU A 45 -6.46 3.99 -12.18
C GLU A 45 -5.07 3.38 -12.01
N ASP A 46 -4.01 4.06 -12.46
CA ASP A 46 -2.63 3.61 -12.29
C ASP A 46 -2.24 3.54 -10.81
N TRP A 47 -2.60 4.54 -10.01
CA TRP A 47 -2.37 4.56 -8.57
C TRP A 47 -3.10 3.44 -7.85
N TRP A 48 -4.37 3.25 -8.17
CA TRP A 48 -5.17 2.14 -7.61
C TRP A 48 -4.56 0.79 -7.97
N THR A 49 -4.14 0.62 -9.22
CA THR A 49 -3.55 -0.63 -9.72
C THR A 49 -2.20 -0.93 -9.06
N ALA A 50 -1.34 0.08 -8.91
CA ALA A 50 -0.07 -0.06 -8.21
C ALA A 50 -0.29 -0.50 -6.76
N GLY A 51 -1.26 0.11 -6.05
CA GLY A 51 -1.63 -0.29 -4.70
C GLY A 51 -2.20 -1.70 -4.61
N LEU A 52 -2.99 -2.14 -5.60
CA LEU A 52 -3.57 -3.48 -5.59
C LEU A 52 -2.52 -4.58 -5.83
N LEU A 53 -1.52 -4.31 -6.66
CA LEU A 53 -0.59 -5.34 -7.18
C LEU A 53 0.82 -5.25 -6.58
N HIS A 54 1.05 -4.36 -5.60
CA HIS A 54 2.41 -4.18 -5.03
C HIS A 54 2.96 -5.46 -4.42
N ASP A 55 2.12 -6.25 -3.78
CA ASP A 55 2.46 -7.52 -3.12
C ASP A 55 2.05 -8.78 -3.93
N LEU A 56 1.83 -8.65 -5.25
CA LEU A 56 1.33 -9.71 -6.11
C LEU A 56 2.09 -11.04 -5.97
N ASP A 57 3.40 -10.96 -5.84
CA ASP A 57 4.29 -12.13 -5.80
C ASP A 57 4.71 -12.56 -4.40
N TRP A 58 4.32 -11.80 -3.35
CA TRP A 58 4.76 -12.03 -1.97
C TRP A 58 4.48 -13.45 -1.46
N GLU A 59 3.28 -13.98 -1.74
CA GLU A 59 2.89 -15.30 -1.21
C GLU A 59 3.56 -16.45 -1.95
N LYS A 60 3.71 -16.34 -3.29
CA LYS A 60 4.30 -17.41 -4.12
C LYS A 60 5.81 -17.34 -4.25
N PHE A 61 6.39 -16.14 -4.21
CA PHE A 61 7.80 -15.88 -4.49
C PHE A 61 8.42 -14.90 -3.48
N PRO A 62 8.33 -15.17 -2.15
CA PRO A 62 8.74 -14.21 -1.12
C PRO A 62 10.21 -13.79 -1.22
N ASP A 63 11.09 -14.67 -1.69
CA ASP A 63 12.52 -14.38 -1.86
C ASP A 63 12.80 -13.49 -3.09
N GLU A 64 11.91 -13.52 -4.08
CA GLU A 64 12.03 -12.74 -5.32
C GLU A 64 11.18 -11.45 -5.31
N HIS A 65 10.34 -11.26 -4.28
CA HIS A 65 9.47 -10.10 -4.15
C HIS A 65 10.27 -8.78 -4.04
N PRO A 66 9.86 -7.69 -4.69
CA PRO A 66 8.80 -7.57 -5.70
C PRO A 66 9.30 -7.82 -7.13
N ASN A 67 10.56 -8.27 -7.26
CA ASN A 67 11.26 -8.40 -8.55
C ASN A 67 10.56 -9.37 -9.51
N LYS A 68 9.94 -10.44 -9.00
CA LYS A 68 9.20 -11.41 -9.83
C LYS A 68 7.99 -10.77 -10.49
N ALA A 69 7.22 -10.00 -9.70
CA ALA A 69 6.05 -9.28 -10.22
C ALA A 69 6.45 -8.28 -11.29
N VAL A 70 7.44 -7.42 -11.02
CA VAL A 70 7.76 -6.26 -11.88
C VAL A 70 8.67 -6.59 -13.07
N ASN A 71 9.38 -7.71 -13.07
CA ASN A 71 10.26 -8.08 -14.16
C ASN A 71 9.65 -9.13 -15.11
N GLU A 72 8.69 -9.92 -14.64
CA GLU A 72 8.14 -11.02 -15.41
C GLU A 72 6.62 -10.97 -15.53
N ILE A 73 5.89 -10.95 -14.40
CA ILE A 73 4.44 -11.16 -14.38
C ILE A 73 3.69 -9.97 -14.99
N LEU A 74 3.90 -8.79 -14.44
CA LEU A 74 3.18 -7.58 -14.84
C LEU A 74 3.54 -7.10 -16.25
N PRO A 75 4.83 -7.11 -16.67
CA PRO A 75 5.20 -6.79 -18.06
C PRO A 75 4.55 -7.72 -19.08
N ALA A 76 4.49 -9.02 -18.80
CA ALA A 76 3.85 -10.01 -19.69
C ALA A 76 2.33 -9.78 -19.84
N LYS A 77 1.71 -9.08 -18.89
CA LYS A 77 0.29 -8.68 -18.91
C LYS A 77 0.07 -7.28 -19.51
N GLY A 78 1.14 -6.53 -19.80
CA GLY A 78 1.06 -5.20 -20.44
C GLY A 78 0.77 -4.04 -19.49
N TYR A 79 1.10 -4.16 -18.19
CA TYR A 79 1.04 -3.04 -17.25
C TYR A 79 2.07 -1.97 -17.59
N GLY A 80 1.70 -0.69 -17.39
CA GLY A 80 2.53 0.46 -17.70
C GLY A 80 3.77 0.59 -16.81
N GLN A 81 4.83 1.21 -17.35
CA GLN A 81 6.11 1.35 -16.66
C GLN A 81 6.01 2.12 -15.34
N ASN A 82 5.13 3.13 -15.26
CA ASN A 82 4.86 3.90 -14.04
C ASN A 82 4.33 3.01 -12.88
N ILE A 83 3.49 2.03 -13.17
CA ILE A 83 3.00 1.05 -12.19
C ILE A 83 4.16 0.14 -11.75
N LEU A 84 4.94 -0.37 -12.71
CA LEU A 84 6.09 -1.22 -12.42
C LEU A 84 7.13 -0.51 -11.56
N ASP A 85 7.41 0.75 -11.86
CA ASP A 85 8.38 1.55 -11.11
C ASP A 85 7.88 1.90 -9.71
N ALA A 86 6.59 2.17 -9.54
CA ALA A 86 5.99 2.37 -8.23
C ALA A 86 6.11 1.10 -7.37
N ILE A 87 5.81 -0.07 -7.95
CA ILE A 87 5.95 -1.36 -7.26
C ILE A 87 7.43 -1.68 -6.97
N ARG A 88 8.39 -1.34 -7.83
CA ARG A 88 9.82 -1.46 -7.50
C ARG A 88 10.20 -0.59 -6.31
N ALA A 89 9.72 0.65 -6.30
CA ALA A 89 10.10 1.63 -5.29
C ALA A 89 9.49 1.36 -3.90
N HIS A 90 8.45 0.50 -3.75
CA HIS A 90 7.92 0.18 -2.44
C HIS A 90 8.87 -0.72 -1.61
N GLY A 91 9.76 -1.48 -2.27
CA GLY A 91 10.79 -2.30 -1.63
C GLY A 91 12.22 -1.88 -2.04
N PRO A 92 12.69 -0.67 -1.69
CA PRO A 92 13.96 -0.13 -2.19
C PRO A 92 15.17 -0.98 -1.82
N ASP A 93 15.17 -1.61 -0.66
CA ASP A 93 16.26 -2.49 -0.20
C ASP A 93 16.41 -3.75 -1.07
N ARG A 94 15.34 -4.18 -1.71
CA ARG A 94 15.32 -5.38 -2.57
C ARG A 94 15.57 -5.05 -4.05
N THR A 95 15.18 -3.87 -4.48
CA THR A 95 15.19 -3.48 -5.90
C THR A 95 16.29 -2.47 -6.25
N GLY A 96 16.78 -1.72 -5.28
CA GLY A 96 17.69 -0.59 -5.47
C GLY A 96 17.03 0.65 -6.06
N LYS A 97 15.68 0.65 -6.28
CA LYS A 97 14.97 1.82 -6.79
C LYS A 97 14.39 2.64 -5.64
N PHE A 98 14.82 3.91 -5.58
CA PHE A 98 14.31 4.89 -4.62
C PHE A 98 13.12 5.70 -5.19
N HIS A 99 12.46 6.45 -4.31
CA HIS A 99 11.20 7.15 -4.55
C HIS A 99 11.41 8.47 -5.30
N GLU A 100 11.23 8.49 -6.61
CA GLU A 100 11.45 9.66 -7.47
C GLU A 100 10.15 10.39 -7.83
N THR A 101 9.08 9.62 -8.12
CA THR A 101 7.79 10.14 -8.56
C THR A 101 6.77 10.19 -7.42
N GLN A 102 5.65 10.90 -7.63
CA GLN A 102 4.59 10.96 -6.63
C GLN A 102 3.96 9.59 -6.35
N ILE A 103 3.64 8.80 -7.37
CA ILE A 103 3.04 7.47 -7.20
C ILE A 103 3.93 6.56 -6.35
N GLU A 104 5.25 6.60 -6.57
CA GLU A 104 6.24 5.83 -5.80
C GLU A 104 6.25 6.23 -4.32
N ARG A 105 6.29 7.54 -4.03
CA ARG A 105 6.31 8.08 -2.66
C ARG A 105 5.03 7.72 -1.90
N TYR A 106 3.88 7.85 -2.57
CA TYR A 106 2.60 7.57 -1.94
C TYR A 106 2.36 6.08 -1.74
N LEU A 107 2.80 5.21 -2.66
CA LEU A 107 2.71 3.77 -2.46
C LEU A 107 3.50 3.34 -1.23
N PHE A 108 4.77 3.75 -1.14
CA PHE A 108 5.61 3.49 0.02
C PHE A 108 4.99 4.01 1.33
N ALA A 109 4.45 5.23 1.32
CA ALA A 109 3.84 5.82 2.51
C ALA A 109 2.54 5.10 2.95
N CYS A 110 1.75 4.59 1.99
CA CYS A 110 0.47 3.95 2.28
C CYS A 110 0.60 2.51 2.73
N ASP A 111 1.60 1.77 2.27
CA ASP A 111 1.74 0.34 2.47
C ASP A 111 1.80 -0.05 3.95
N GLU A 112 2.89 0.24 4.62
CA GLU A 112 3.11 -0.15 6.02
C GLU A 112 2.08 0.44 6.98
N LEU A 113 1.63 1.69 6.76
CA LEU A 113 0.62 2.29 7.62
C LEU A 113 -0.76 1.66 7.40
N SER A 114 -1.11 1.24 6.18
CA SER A 114 -2.36 0.50 5.92
C SER A 114 -2.36 -0.85 6.64
N GLY A 115 -1.26 -1.60 6.60
CA GLY A 115 -1.09 -2.85 7.33
C GLY A 115 -1.23 -2.65 8.85
N PHE A 116 -0.60 -1.59 9.38
CA PHE A 116 -0.71 -1.25 10.80
C PHE A 116 -2.15 -0.89 11.22
N LEU A 117 -2.83 -0.06 10.42
CA LEU A 117 -4.21 0.34 10.67
C LEU A 117 -5.18 -0.84 10.57
N ASN A 118 -4.95 -1.77 9.63
CA ASN A 118 -5.71 -3.01 9.55
C ASN A 118 -5.56 -3.83 10.83
N ALA A 119 -4.33 -4.08 11.29
CA ALA A 119 -4.08 -4.79 12.54
C ALA A 119 -4.76 -4.11 13.74
N ALA A 120 -4.71 -2.78 13.80
CA ALA A 120 -5.39 -2.01 14.84
C ALA A 120 -6.93 -2.13 14.77
N SER A 121 -7.50 -2.28 13.57
CA SER A 121 -8.94 -2.44 13.39
C SER A 121 -9.44 -3.81 13.86
N LEU A 122 -8.65 -4.86 13.66
CA LEU A 122 -9.04 -6.23 14.01
C LEU A 122 -9.22 -6.48 15.51
N ILE A 123 -8.56 -5.68 16.37
CA ILE A 123 -8.70 -5.77 17.82
C ILE A 123 -9.79 -4.84 18.38
N ARG A 124 -10.56 -4.17 17.53
CA ARG A 124 -11.60 -3.20 17.90
C ARG A 124 -12.98 -3.75 17.51
N PRO A 125 -14.00 -3.63 18.37
CA PRO A 125 -15.34 -4.10 18.05
C PRO A 125 -15.98 -3.36 16.85
N ASN A 126 -15.70 -2.07 16.73
CA ASN A 126 -16.23 -1.19 15.67
C ASN A 126 -15.23 -0.91 14.55
N LYS A 127 -14.13 -1.66 14.48
CA LYS A 127 -13.07 -1.53 13.46
C LYS A 127 -12.58 -0.06 13.31
N PHE A 128 -12.81 0.53 12.13
CA PHE A 128 -12.41 1.90 11.83
C PHE A 128 -13.39 2.97 12.35
N THR A 129 -14.64 2.62 12.64
CA THR A 129 -15.70 3.59 12.95
C THR A 129 -15.38 4.47 14.17
N ASP A 130 -14.79 3.90 15.20
CA ASP A 130 -14.39 4.59 16.44
C ASP A 130 -12.87 4.72 16.60
N MET A 131 -12.13 4.53 15.51
CA MET A 131 -10.67 4.63 15.53
C MET A 131 -10.25 6.11 15.58
N GLU A 132 -9.40 6.44 16.54
CA GLU A 132 -8.87 7.79 16.77
C GLU A 132 -7.36 7.82 16.51
N VAL A 133 -6.86 8.92 15.95
CA VAL A 133 -5.42 9.15 15.69
C VAL A 133 -4.58 8.93 16.95
N SER A 134 -5.05 9.43 18.09
CA SER A 134 -4.39 9.29 19.39
C SER A 134 -4.18 7.82 19.78
N SER A 135 -5.17 6.98 19.54
CA SER A 135 -5.10 5.54 19.83
C SER A 135 -4.13 4.81 18.91
N VAL A 136 -4.08 5.17 17.63
CA VAL A 136 -3.12 4.63 16.66
C VAL A 136 -1.69 5.02 17.05
N LYS A 137 -1.43 6.31 17.37
CA LYS A 137 -0.12 6.78 17.82
C LYS A 137 0.35 6.10 19.11
N LYS A 138 -0.56 5.80 20.03
CA LYS A 138 -0.25 5.03 21.24
C LYS A 138 0.18 3.59 20.86
N LYS A 139 -0.53 2.95 19.94
CA LYS A 139 -0.22 1.60 19.46
C LYS A 139 1.09 1.54 18.66
N LEU A 140 1.43 2.57 17.89
CA LEU A 140 2.72 2.65 17.17
C LEU A 140 3.93 2.59 18.10
N LYS A 141 3.79 3.05 19.36
CA LYS A 141 4.86 2.96 20.39
C LYS A 141 5.03 1.55 20.97
N ASP A 142 4.02 0.70 20.83
CA ASP A 142 4.05 -0.69 21.29
C ASP A 142 4.76 -1.56 20.24
N LYS A 143 6.01 -1.92 20.49
CA LYS A 143 6.83 -2.71 19.56
C LYS A 143 6.35 -4.15 19.38
N HIS A 144 5.56 -4.67 20.31
CA HIS A 144 5.01 -6.02 20.25
C HIS A 144 3.73 -6.08 19.40
N PHE A 145 3.02 -4.96 19.28
CA PHE A 145 1.83 -4.89 18.46
C PHE A 145 2.21 -4.74 16.98
N ALA A 146 1.66 -5.60 16.11
CA ALA A 146 1.96 -5.65 14.69
C ALA A 146 3.50 -5.57 14.44
N ALA A 147 4.25 -6.48 15.06
CA ALA A 147 5.71 -6.43 15.13
C ALA A 147 6.40 -6.49 13.75
N ASN A 148 5.72 -7.05 12.75
CA ASN A 148 6.23 -7.17 11.38
C ASN A 148 6.13 -5.85 10.58
N VAL A 149 5.34 -4.86 11.06
CA VAL A 149 5.21 -3.56 10.40
C VAL A 149 6.43 -2.70 10.70
N ASN A 150 7.07 -2.14 9.68
CA ASN A 150 8.25 -1.31 9.81
C ASN A 150 7.86 0.15 10.18
N ARG A 151 8.15 0.56 11.42
CA ARG A 151 7.85 1.94 11.91
C ARG A 151 8.75 3.01 11.30
N GLU A 152 9.94 2.64 10.87
CA GLU A 152 10.88 3.55 10.22
C GLU A 152 10.37 3.90 8.82
N ASP A 153 9.83 2.92 8.10
CA ASP A 153 9.22 3.15 6.79
C ASP A 153 7.94 4.00 6.89
N ILE A 154 7.12 3.81 7.93
CA ILE A 154 6.00 4.73 8.21
C ILE A 154 6.50 6.17 8.40
N ALA A 155 7.55 6.36 9.20
CA ALA A 155 8.09 7.69 9.47
C ALA A 155 8.75 8.32 8.23
N GLU A 156 9.41 7.52 7.40
CA GLU A 156 10.00 7.97 6.14
C GLU A 156 8.92 8.29 5.10
N GLY A 157 7.92 7.43 4.96
CA GLY A 157 6.78 7.65 4.05
C GLY A 157 6.07 8.97 4.31
N VAL A 158 5.84 9.31 5.58
CA VAL A 158 5.25 10.61 5.98
C VAL A 158 6.08 11.80 5.47
N LYS A 159 7.42 11.72 5.56
CA LYS A 159 8.32 12.77 5.03
C LYS A 159 8.26 12.86 3.51
N LEU A 160 8.27 11.70 2.84
CA LEU A 160 8.25 11.61 1.36
C LEU A 160 7.01 12.28 0.75
N ILE A 161 5.86 12.20 1.44
CA ILE A 161 4.61 12.82 0.98
C ILE A 161 4.37 14.23 1.55
N ASN A 162 5.36 14.82 2.25
CA ASN A 162 5.27 16.13 2.91
C ASN A 162 4.03 16.26 3.81
N SER A 163 3.73 15.23 4.63
CA SER A 163 2.60 15.19 5.55
C SER A 163 3.06 15.16 7.01
N THR A 164 2.12 15.27 7.94
CA THR A 164 2.34 14.86 9.33
C THR A 164 1.85 13.43 9.54
N LEU A 165 2.38 12.75 10.54
CA LEU A 165 1.91 11.40 10.89
C LEU A 165 0.42 11.41 11.26
N GLU A 166 -0.02 12.44 11.96
CA GLU A 166 -1.40 12.66 12.39
C GLU A 166 -2.33 12.81 11.19
N ASP A 167 -1.97 13.66 10.23
CA ASP A 167 -2.78 13.90 9.04
C ASP A 167 -2.86 12.65 8.15
N HIS A 168 -1.74 11.93 8.01
CA HIS A 168 -1.71 10.70 7.23
C HIS A 168 -2.56 9.60 7.87
N ILE A 169 -2.44 9.38 9.19
CA ILE A 169 -3.28 8.45 9.93
C ILE A 169 -4.76 8.83 9.80
N GLN A 170 -5.10 10.11 10.03
CA GLN A 170 -6.49 10.58 9.96
C GLN A 170 -7.08 10.40 8.57
N PHE A 171 -6.29 10.69 7.53
CA PHE A 171 -6.73 10.51 6.15
C PHE A 171 -7.05 9.04 5.86
N LEU A 172 -6.15 8.11 6.19
CA LEU A 172 -6.36 6.68 5.96
C LEU A 172 -7.51 6.10 6.79
N ILE A 173 -7.68 6.52 8.05
CA ILE A 173 -8.85 6.15 8.85
C ILE A 173 -10.14 6.54 8.13
N ASN A 174 -10.22 7.75 7.56
CA ASN A 174 -11.41 8.22 6.85
C ASN A 174 -11.66 7.43 5.56
N VAL A 175 -10.61 7.00 4.86
CA VAL A 175 -10.69 6.15 3.66
C VAL A 175 -11.20 4.75 3.97
N PHE A 176 -10.86 4.21 5.15
CA PHE A 176 -11.19 2.83 5.53
C PHE A 176 -12.49 2.70 6.33
N ARG A 177 -13.12 3.80 6.74
CA ARG A 177 -14.47 3.82 7.33
C ARG A 177 -15.55 3.47 6.33
#